data_bb4725e706457c437757ef334c19f7f2
#
_entry.id   bb4725e706457c437757ef334c19f7f2
#
_cell.length_a   1.000
_cell.length_b   1.000
_cell.length_c   1.000
_cell.angle_alpha   90.00
_cell.angle_beta   90.00
_cell.angle_gamma   90.00
#
_symmetry.space_group_name_H-M   'P 1'
#
loop_
_entity.id
_entity.type
_entity.pdbx_description
1 polymer ?
#
loop_
_entity_poly.entity_id
_entity_poly.type
_entity_poly.pdbx_seq_one_letter_code
_entity_poly.pdbx_strand_id
1 'polypeptide(L)'
;MTGRPGIRVVPLAGRSGLAHGRFGPDDAYVEAVWLPVLGPASFVVWHRLARHAAQTSGIETSLEELAAATGLGSARGTQSGVARALRRLERFGLLRRCGDDLLVVRCRLPFVSGRKLDRLHPCVRAAHHAIHERAAR
;
A
#
# COMPACT_ATOMS: atom_id res chain seq x y z
N MET A 1 -22.31 -21.21 -12.00
CA MET A 1 -22.19 -19.85 -11.61
C MET A 1 -20.89 -19.22 -12.05
N THR A 2 -21.00 -18.14 -12.66
CA THR A 2 -19.84 -17.49 -13.25
C THR A 2 -19.43 -16.28 -12.42
N GLY A 3 -19.06 -16.52 -11.20
CA GLY A 3 -18.46 -15.46 -10.44
C GLY A 3 -17.19 -14.99 -11.12
N ARG A 4 -16.97 -13.70 -11.19
CA ARG A 4 -15.67 -13.17 -11.56
C ARG A 4 -14.65 -13.68 -10.55
N PRO A 5 -13.40 -13.94 -10.97
CA PRO A 5 -12.41 -14.40 -10.00
C PRO A 5 -12.26 -13.36 -8.90
N GLY A 6 -12.66 -13.75 -7.72
CA GLY A 6 -12.44 -12.93 -6.54
C GLY A 6 -10.99 -12.95 -6.13
N ILE A 7 -10.54 -11.86 -5.56
CA ILE A 7 -9.22 -11.77 -4.97
C ILE A 7 -9.40 -11.61 -3.47
N ARG A 8 -8.77 -12.49 -2.72
CA ARG A 8 -8.72 -12.35 -1.28
C ARG A 8 -7.51 -11.53 -0.89
N VAL A 9 -7.70 -10.53 -0.06
CA VAL A 9 -6.62 -9.68 0.44
C VAL A 9 -6.54 -9.86 1.94
N VAL A 10 -5.38 -10.27 2.42
CA VAL A 10 -5.14 -10.52 3.85
C VAL A 10 -3.99 -9.65 4.33
N PRO A 11 -3.99 -9.26 5.63
CA PRO A 11 -2.87 -8.51 6.16
C PRO A 11 -1.65 -9.41 6.31
N LEU A 12 -0.46 -8.84 6.14
CA LEU A 12 0.78 -9.54 6.42
C LEU A 12 0.80 -9.85 7.91
N ALA A 13 0.84 -11.14 8.22
CA ALA A 13 0.94 -11.63 9.58
C ALA A 13 2.37 -12.06 9.86
N GLY A 14 2.78 -12.00 11.11
CA GLY A 14 4.10 -12.48 11.51
C GLY A 14 4.64 -11.75 12.72
N ARG A 15 5.59 -12.38 13.35
CA ARG A 15 6.26 -11.85 14.53
C ARG A 15 7.55 -11.11 14.18
N SER A 16 7.90 -11.05 12.91
CA SER A 16 9.11 -10.37 12.49
C SER A 16 8.89 -8.86 12.46
N GLY A 17 9.94 -8.11 12.63
CA GLY A 17 9.90 -6.66 12.54
C GLY A 17 9.41 -6.16 11.18
N LEU A 18 9.45 -7.01 10.15
CA LEU A 18 8.94 -6.67 8.83
C LEU A 18 7.42 -6.56 8.79
N ALA A 19 6.72 -7.32 9.62
CA ALA A 19 5.27 -7.24 9.75
C ALA A 19 4.84 -6.07 10.62
N HIS A 20 5.74 -5.54 11.41
CA HIS A 20 5.46 -4.53 12.44
C HIS A 20 6.10 -3.19 12.08
N GLY A 21 5.70 -2.59 10.96
CA GLY A 21 6.05 -1.21 10.68
C GLY A 21 5.43 -0.27 11.71
N ARG A 22 5.97 0.93 11.82
CA ARG A 22 5.51 1.93 12.79
C ARG A 22 4.19 2.59 12.41
N PHE A 23 3.91 2.71 11.11
CA PHE A 23 2.90 3.62 10.60
C PHE A 23 1.79 2.85 9.90
N GLY A 24 0.58 2.95 10.42
CA GLY A 24 -0.61 2.39 9.80
C GLY A 24 -1.17 3.27 8.68
N PRO A 25 -2.24 2.82 8.00
CA PRO A 25 -2.79 3.56 6.87
C PRO A 25 -3.29 4.96 7.18
N ASP A 26 -3.71 5.22 8.41
CA ASP A 26 -4.23 6.52 8.82
C ASP A 26 -3.18 7.43 9.45
N ASP A 27 -1.93 7.00 9.45
CA ASP A 27 -0.85 7.76 10.06
C ASP A 27 -0.41 8.91 9.15
N ALA A 28 -0.17 10.07 9.75
CA ALA A 28 0.23 11.26 9.01
C ALA A 28 1.55 11.07 8.23
N TYR A 29 2.48 10.30 8.77
CA TYR A 29 3.74 10.02 8.09
C TYR A 29 3.52 9.33 6.74
N VAL A 30 2.56 8.42 6.68
CA VAL A 30 2.28 7.65 5.47
C VAL A 30 1.82 8.59 4.34
N GLU A 31 0.94 9.51 4.64
CA GLU A 31 0.51 10.49 3.64
C GLU A 31 1.64 11.47 3.30
N ALA A 32 2.36 11.96 4.29
CA ALA A 32 3.36 13.00 4.07
C ALA A 32 4.59 12.49 3.31
N VAL A 33 4.97 11.24 3.52
CA VAL A 33 6.25 10.71 3.00
C VAL A 33 6.09 9.54 2.06
N TRP A 34 5.24 8.57 2.39
CA TRP A 34 5.04 7.42 1.50
C TRP A 34 4.25 7.75 0.25
N LEU A 35 3.28 8.65 0.34
CA LEU A 35 2.52 9.08 -0.85
C LEU A 35 3.43 9.62 -1.96
N PRO A 36 4.36 10.57 -1.69
CA PRO A 36 5.29 11.00 -2.72
C PRO A 36 6.18 9.90 -3.28
N VAL A 37 6.51 8.89 -2.48
CA VAL A 37 7.32 7.75 -2.93
C VAL A 37 6.52 6.87 -3.90
N LEU A 38 5.30 6.54 -3.53
CA LEU A 38 4.47 5.61 -4.28
C LEU A 38 3.76 6.24 -5.47
N GLY A 39 3.45 7.53 -5.38
CA GLY A 39 2.55 8.20 -6.30
C GLY A 39 1.08 8.02 -5.91
N PRO A 40 0.20 8.89 -6.43
CA PRO A 40 -1.21 8.93 -5.98
C PRO A 40 -1.96 7.61 -6.21
N ALA A 41 -1.84 7.03 -7.40
CA ALA A 41 -2.62 5.82 -7.73
C ALA A 41 -2.22 4.64 -6.84
N SER A 42 -0.92 4.38 -6.71
CA SER A 42 -0.44 3.28 -5.88
C SER A 42 -0.74 3.52 -4.40
N PHE A 43 -0.60 4.76 -3.95
CA PHE A 43 -0.93 5.10 -2.58
C PHE A 43 -2.40 4.84 -2.26
N VAL A 44 -3.31 5.28 -3.11
CA VAL A 44 -4.75 5.11 -2.87
C VAL A 44 -5.12 3.63 -2.84
N VAL A 45 -4.57 2.84 -3.75
CA VAL A 45 -4.81 1.39 -3.76
C VAL A 45 -4.30 0.74 -2.48
N TRP A 46 -3.04 1.02 -2.11
CA TRP A 46 -2.48 0.48 -0.87
C TRP A 46 -3.28 0.89 0.36
N HIS A 47 -3.61 2.17 0.46
CA HIS A 47 -4.34 2.72 1.60
C HIS A 47 -5.68 1.98 1.80
N ARG A 48 -6.40 1.80 0.71
CA ARG A 48 -7.68 1.11 0.77
C ARG A 48 -7.53 -0.35 1.19
N LEU A 49 -6.60 -1.07 0.57
CA LEU A 49 -6.39 -2.47 0.88
C LEU A 49 -5.89 -2.65 2.32
N ALA A 50 -4.91 -1.85 2.72
CA ALA A 50 -4.33 -1.96 4.04
C ALA A 50 -5.34 -1.64 5.14
N ARG A 51 -6.11 -0.58 4.95
CA ARG A 51 -7.12 -0.17 5.93
C ARG A 51 -8.19 -1.24 6.12
N HIS A 52 -8.73 -1.75 5.03
CA HIS A 52 -9.79 -2.76 5.10
C HIS A 52 -9.27 -4.09 5.61
N ALA A 53 -8.12 -4.55 5.14
CA ALA A 53 -7.54 -5.81 5.58
C ALA A 53 -7.19 -5.78 7.07
N ALA A 54 -6.66 -4.67 7.56
CA ALA A 54 -6.32 -4.53 8.97
C ALA A 54 -7.54 -4.57 9.88
N GLN A 55 -8.67 -4.03 9.42
CA GLN A 55 -9.90 -3.97 10.21
C GLN A 55 -10.64 -5.30 10.28
N THR A 56 -10.58 -6.10 9.22
CA THR A 56 -11.42 -7.29 9.08
C THR A 56 -10.66 -8.59 9.01
N SER A 57 -9.33 -8.55 9.17
CA SER A 57 -8.43 -9.70 9.01
C SER A 57 -8.44 -10.30 7.60
N GLY A 58 -9.05 -9.62 6.67
CA GLY A 58 -9.09 -10.02 5.27
C GLY A 58 -10.35 -9.54 4.60
N ILE A 59 -10.27 -9.31 3.31
CA ILE A 59 -11.40 -8.89 2.48
C ILE A 59 -11.39 -9.66 1.17
N GLU A 60 -12.54 -9.77 0.56
CA GLU A 60 -12.66 -10.26 -0.81
C GLU A 60 -13.05 -9.11 -1.71
N THR A 61 -12.38 -9.02 -2.85
CA THR A 61 -12.63 -7.97 -3.83
C THR A 61 -12.36 -8.51 -5.23
N SER A 62 -12.45 -7.65 -6.22
CA SER A 62 -12.03 -7.94 -7.57
C SER A 62 -11.28 -6.72 -8.11
N LEU A 63 -10.56 -6.90 -9.21
CA LEU A 63 -9.89 -5.75 -9.85
C LEU A 63 -10.90 -4.67 -10.25
N GLU A 64 -12.08 -5.08 -10.69
CA GLU A 64 -13.13 -4.14 -11.08
C GLU A 64 -13.65 -3.33 -9.89
N GLU A 65 -13.93 -4.04 -8.80
CA GLU A 65 -14.39 -3.38 -7.57
C GLU A 65 -13.31 -2.44 -7.03
N LEU A 66 -12.07 -2.90 -7.04
CA LEU A 66 -10.96 -2.09 -6.55
C LEU A 66 -10.75 -0.85 -7.43
N ALA A 67 -10.83 -1.00 -8.74
CA ALA A 67 -10.73 0.13 -9.66
C ALA A 67 -11.86 1.13 -9.42
N ALA A 68 -13.08 0.65 -9.28
CA ALA A 68 -14.23 1.51 -9.00
C ALA A 68 -14.09 2.24 -7.67
N ALA A 69 -13.68 1.52 -6.63
CA ALA A 69 -13.57 2.08 -5.28
C ALA A 69 -12.45 3.11 -5.15
N THR A 70 -11.43 3.01 -6.00
CA THR A 70 -10.29 3.92 -5.97
C THR A 70 -10.34 5.01 -7.05
N GLY A 71 -11.35 4.96 -7.90
CA GLY A 71 -11.48 5.94 -8.98
C GLY A 71 -10.48 5.75 -10.12
N LEU A 72 -9.94 4.55 -10.29
CA LEU A 72 -8.92 4.28 -11.31
C LEU A 72 -9.48 3.78 -12.65
N GLY A 73 -10.77 3.99 -12.87
CA GLY A 73 -11.39 3.69 -14.15
C GLY A 73 -11.66 2.20 -14.37
N SER A 74 -11.48 1.73 -15.60
CA SER A 74 -11.74 0.35 -15.95
C SER A 74 -10.58 -0.55 -15.54
N ALA A 75 -10.89 -1.76 -15.06
CA ALA A 75 -9.90 -2.77 -14.70
C ALA A 75 -9.54 -3.71 -15.86
N ARG A 76 -9.82 -3.31 -17.09
CA ARG A 76 -9.57 -4.15 -18.26
C ARG A 76 -8.10 -4.22 -18.62
N GLY A 77 -7.59 -5.43 -18.70
CA GLY A 77 -6.24 -5.70 -19.16
C GLY A 77 -5.15 -5.43 -18.13
N THR A 78 -3.96 -5.85 -18.48
CA THR A 78 -2.79 -5.75 -17.62
C THR A 78 -2.23 -4.33 -17.52
N GLN A 79 -2.70 -3.44 -18.39
CA GLN A 79 -2.25 -2.04 -18.41
C GLN A 79 -3.23 -1.10 -17.75
N SER A 80 -4.27 -1.61 -17.11
CA SER A 80 -5.19 -0.76 -16.36
C SER A 80 -4.46 -0.03 -15.23
N GLY A 81 -5.02 1.09 -14.80
CA GLY A 81 -4.43 1.87 -13.70
C GLY A 81 -4.30 1.05 -12.42
N VAL A 82 -5.32 0.26 -12.10
CA VAL A 82 -5.29 -0.56 -10.89
C VAL A 82 -4.25 -1.68 -11.01
N ALA A 83 -4.12 -2.32 -12.17
CA ALA A 83 -3.12 -3.37 -12.36
C ALA A 83 -1.70 -2.82 -12.24
N ARG A 84 -1.45 -1.66 -12.83
CA ARG A 84 -0.14 -1.00 -12.73
C ARG A 84 0.17 -0.58 -11.29
N ALA A 85 -0.84 -0.08 -10.58
CA ALA A 85 -0.68 0.28 -9.18
C ALA A 85 -0.30 -0.93 -8.33
N LEU A 86 -0.97 -2.05 -8.53
CA LEU A 86 -0.65 -3.29 -7.80
C LEU A 86 0.77 -3.77 -8.09
N ARG A 87 1.21 -3.74 -9.34
CA ARG A 87 2.57 -4.13 -9.69
C ARG A 87 3.61 -3.21 -9.04
N ARG A 88 3.32 -1.91 -8.99
CA ARG A 88 4.21 -0.96 -8.34
C ARG A 88 4.31 -1.24 -6.83
N LEU A 89 3.20 -1.54 -6.19
CA LEU A 89 3.20 -1.90 -4.77
C LEU A 89 4.00 -3.18 -4.51
N GLU A 90 3.90 -4.16 -5.40
CA GLU A 90 4.73 -5.37 -5.30
C GLU A 90 6.22 -5.04 -5.35
N ARG A 91 6.61 -4.16 -6.26
CA ARG A 91 8.02 -3.73 -6.37
C ARG A 91 8.53 -3.04 -5.12
N PHE A 92 7.67 -2.30 -4.44
CA PHE A 92 8.05 -1.65 -3.19
C PHE A 92 7.97 -2.57 -1.98
N GLY A 93 7.53 -3.80 -2.16
CA GLY A 93 7.40 -4.75 -1.06
C GLY A 93 6.21 -4.51 -0.15
N LEU A 94 5.24 -3.71 -0.58
CA LEU A 94 4.05 -3.41 0.20
C LEU A 94 2.92 -4.39 -0.05
N LEU A 95 3.05 -5.17 -1.10
CA LEU A 95 2.05 -6.16 -1.51
C LEU A 95 2.78 -7.37 -2.05
N ARG A 96 2.30 -8.56 -1.71
CA ARG A 96 2.83 -9.81 -2.23
C ARG A 96 1.70 -10.63 -2.81
N ARG A 97 1.87 -11.06 -4.04
CA ARG A 97 0.93 -11.94 -4.70
C ARG A 97 1.25 -13.39 -4.39
N CYS A 98 0.27 -14.13 -3.90
CA CYS A 98 0.41 -15.55 -3.60
C CYS A 98 -0.59 -16.31 -4.46
N GLY A 99 -0.17 -16.75 -5.64
CA GLY A 99 -1.06 -17.33 -6.63
C GLY A 99 -1.91 -16.27 -7.32
N ASP A 100 -3.01 -16.69 -7.93
CA ASP A 100 -3.85 -15.80 -8.73
C ASP A 100 -4.94 -15.09 -7.93
N ASP A 101 -5.22 -15.59 -6.73
CA ASP A 101 -6.40 -15.17 -5.98
C ASP A 101 -6.10 -14.66 -4.57
N LEU A 102 -4.84 -14.58 -4.17
CA LEU A 102 -4.46 -14.13 -2.84
C LEU A 102 -3.42 -13.02 -2.91
N LEU A 103 -3.71 -11.91 -2.25
CA LEU A 103 -2.76 -10.82 -2.05
C LEU A 103 -2.52 -10.65 -0.55
N VAL A 104 -1.25 -10.52 -0.18
CA VAL A 104 -0.86 -10.23 1.19
C VAL A 104 -0.39 -8.78 1.22
N VAL A 105 -1.05 -7.94 2.02
CA VAL A 105 -0.75 -6.52 2.08
C VAL A 105 -0.02 -6.18 3.38
N ARG A 106 1.02 -5.38 3.25
CA ARG A 106 1.73 -4.84 4.39
C ARG A 106 0.94 -3.65 4.91
N CYS A 107 0.29 -3.81 6.07
CA CYS A 107 -0.60 -2.79 6.63
C CYS A 107 0.12 -1.71 7.42
N ARG A 108 1.35 -1.96 7.84
CA ARG A 108 2.16 -1.01 8.60
C ARG A 108 3.48 -0.80 7.90
N LEU A 109 3.88 0.45 7.76
CA LEU A 109 5.06 0.82 7.00
C LEU A 109 6.18 1.36 7.91
N PRO A 110 7.43 1.12 7.53
CA PRO A 110 8.58 1.67 8.24
C PRO A 110 8.84 3.11 7.81
N PHE A 111 9.84 3.73 8.40
CA PHE A 111 10.41 4.94 7.82
C PHE A 111 10.92 4.65 6.40
N VAL A 112 10.76 5.62 5.52
CA VAL A 112 11.32 5.53 4.17
C VAL A 112 12.84 5.48 4.28
N SER A 113 13.46 4.60 3.47
CA SER A 113 14.92 4.45 3.48
C SER A 113 15.63 5.73 3.03
N GLY A 114 16.83 5.93 3.53
CA GLY A 114 17.62 7.11 3.16
C GLY A 114 17.83 7.23 1.65
N ARG A 115 18.02 6.10 0.97
CA ARG A 115 18.20 6.06 -0.48
C ARG A 115 17.00 6.59 -1.25
N LYS A 116 15.79 6.20 -0.84
CA LYS A 116 14.55 6.73 -1.43
C LYS A 116 14.31 8.18 -1.03
N LEU A 117 14.61 8.49 0.22
CA LEU A 117 14.43 9.83 0.77
C LEU A 117 15.24 10.87 0.01
N ASP A 118 16.47 10.54 -0.39
CA ASP A 118 17.37 11.43 -1.11
C ASP A 118 16.81 11.88 -2.47
N ARG A 119 15.89 11.12 -3.03
CA ARG A 119 15.27 11.42 -4.32
C ARG A 119 14.01 12.28 -4.20
N LEU A 120 13.58 12.56 -2.98
CA LEU A 120 12.36 13.30 -2.73
C LEU A 120 12.63 14.79 -2.64
N HIS A 121 11.60 15.58 -2.88
CA HIS A 121 11.67 17.02 -2.75
C HIS A 121 12.08 17.41 -1.31
N PRO A 122 12.82 18.52 -1.13
CA PRO A 122 13.23 18.96 0.21
C PRO A 122 12.09 19.10 1.22
N CYS A 123 10.88 19.50 0.76
CA CYS A 123 9.74 19.63 1.68
C CYS A 123 9.30 18.27 2.25
N VAL A 124 9.44 17.19 1.47
CA VAL A 124 9.11 15.84 1.93
C VAL A 124 10.19 15.34 2.89
N ARG A 125 11.46 15.59 2.57
CA ARG A 125 12.56 15.24 3.48
C ARG A 125 12.42 15.95 4.83
N ALA A 126 12.01 17.21 4.81
CA ALA A 126 11.78 17.97 6.03
C ALA A 126 10.66 17.35 6.87
N ALA A 127 9.56 16.92 6.23
CA ALA A 127 8.47 16.24 6.92
C ALA A 127 8.95 14.93 7.56
N HIS A 128 9.76 14.15 6.83
CA HIS A 128 10.34 12.92 7.36
C HIS A 128 11.19 13.21 8.61
N HIS A 129 12.10 14.16 8.50
CA HIS A 129 13.02 14.48 9.60
C HIS A 129 12.28 14.97 10.84
N ALA A 130 11.24 15.79 10.67
CA ALA A 130 10.45 16.27 11.80
C ALA A 130 9.82 15.13 12.58
N ILE A 131 9.26 14.15 11.88
CA ILE A 131 8.64 12.99 12.52
C ILE A 131 9.68 12.05 13.10
N HIS A 132 10.77 11.83 12.38
CA HIS A 132 11.88 10.98 12.83
C HIS A 132 12.49 11.50 14.14
N GLU A 133 12.71 12.80 14.23
CA GLU A 133 13.25 13.43 15.44
C GLU A 133 12.32 13.28 16.64
N ARG A 134 11.02 13.44 16.41
CA ARG A 134 10.03 13.25 17.48
C ARG A 134 10.01 11.80 17.97
N ALA A 135 10.15 10.85 17.08
CA ALA A 135 10.17 9.43 17.44
C ALA A 135 11.43 9.02 18.20
N ALA A 136 12.52 9.78 18.04
CA ALA A 136 13.79 9.51 18.71
C ALA A 136 13.85 10.06 20.15
N ARG A 137 12.84 10.85 20.56
CA ARG A 137 12.78 11.43 21.92
C ARG A 137 12.03 10.50 22.90
#